data_bc78d2a6571491ea1b542852f1aa563e
#
_entry.id   bc78d2a6571491ea1b542852f1aa563e
#
_cell.length_a   1.000
_cell.length_b   1.000
_cell.length_c   1.000
_cell.angle_alpha   90.00
_cell.angle_beta   90.00
_cell.angle_gamma   90.00
#
_symmetry.space_group_name_H-M   'P 1'
#
loop_
_entity.id
_entity.type
_entity.pdbx_description
1 polymer ?
#
loop_
_entity_poly.entity_id
_entity_poly.type
_entity_poly.pdbx_seq_one_letter_code
_entity_poly.pdbx_strand_id
1 'polypeptide(L)'
;MKPRQGVALIFGVTGQDGAYLAELLIKRGVEVHGTSRDKDASSCANLHRLGVYDHITLHSVVLSDFRSVVSALNSVKPTYIYNLAAQSSVGLSFEQPVDTIDSIMHGTINVLEAMRFLRLEAKLYNASSSECFGETTKDRAADESTTFRPRSPYALAKAASFWAVSNYREAYGLFACSGLLFNHESPIRPARYVTQKIVRGAMAVVAGRSRSLALGMLSLSRDWGWAPEYVDAMARMLELEAPEDFVIATGETNTLEDFVRATFDCFGLDWRAHVVTDESLYRPIDITYSSGNPSKAEQRLGWKAQNKMREVIALLVDAERERWARESAA
;
A
#
# COMPACT_ATOMS: atom_id res chain seq x y z
N MET A 1 20.32 15.73 -21.90
CA MET A 1 19.49 15.26 -20.77
C MET A 1 18.27 16.17 -20.68
N LYS A 2 17.05 15.62 -20.65
CA LYS A 2 15.86 16.43 -20.30
C LYS A 2 16.06 16.97 -18.87
N PRO A 3 15.67 18.21 -18.55
CA PRO A 3 15.76 18.71 -17.18
C PRO A 3 14.97 17.79 -16.25
N ARG A 4 15.54 17.43 -15.09
CA ARG A 4 14.88 16.60 -14.07
C ARG A 4 13.59 17.33 -13.65
N GLN A 5 12.45 16.60 -13.64
CA GLN A 5 11.13 17.17 -13.31
C GLN A 5 10.88 17.28 -11.80
N GLY A 6 11.90 17.61 -11.00
CA GLY A 6 11.81 17.77 -9.56
C GLY A 6 12.49 16.65 -8.78
N VAL A 7 12.41 16.76 -7.45
CA VAL A 7 13.02 15.82 -6.48
C VAL A 7 11.90 15.22 -5.65
N ALA A 8 11.86 13.90 -5.55
CA ALA A 8 10.90 13.17 -4.71
C ALA A 8 11.59 12.57 -3.48
N LEU A 9 10.98 12.68 -2.31
CA LEU A 9 11.35 11.95 -1.12
C LEU A 9 10.24 10.96 -0.77
N ILE A 10 10.58 9.65 -0.77
CA ILE A 10 9.67 8.56 -0.46
C ILE A 10 10.00 7.98 0.91
N PHE A 11 9.19 8.29 1.91
CA PHE A 11 9.24 7.60 3.18
C PHE A 11 8.69 6.18 2.99
N GLY A 12 9.49 5.15 3.32
CA GLY A 12 9.13 3.75 3.11
C GLY A 12 9.38 3.21 1.71
N VAL A 13 10.42 3.70 1.03
CA VAL A 13 10.79 3.31 -0.34
C VAL A 13 11.05 1.80 -0.52
N THR A 14 11.44 1.10 0.54
CA THR A 14 11.73 -0.35 0.52
C THR A 14 10.48 -1.24 0.56
N GLY A 15 9.31 -0.66 0.83
CA GLY A 15 8.02 -1.34 0.78
C GLY A 15 7.56 -1.64 -0.65
N GLN A 16 6.41 -2.34 -0.77
CA GLN A 16 5.80 -2.63 -2.08
C GLN A 16 5.58 -1.34 -2.88
N ASP A 17 4.76 -0.45 -2.35
CA ASP A 17 4.33 0.76 -3.05
C ASP A 17 5.50 1.73 -3.25
N GLY A 18 6.37 1.85 -2.23
CA GLY A 18 7.56 2.69 -2.33
C GLY A 18 8.49 2.28 -3.46
N ALA A 19 8.70 0.98 -3.66
CA ALA A 19 9.58 0.47 -4.70
C ALA A 19 8.99 0.67 -6.11
N TYR A 20 7.68 0.39 -6.32
CA TYR A 20 7.02 0.67 -7.60
C TYR A 20 6.89 2.16 -7.88
N LEU A 21 6.63 2.98 -6.86
CA LEU A 21 6.58 4.43 -7.03
C LEU A 21 7.94 4.98 -7.43
N ALA A 22 9.02 4.50 -6.79
CA ALA A 22 10.38 4.88 -7.17
C ALA A 22 10.68 4.52 -8.63
N GLU A 23 10.32 3.30 -9.07
CA GLU A 23 10.46 2.87 -10.46
C GLU A 23 9.70 3.80 -11.42
N LEU A 24 8.44 4.11 -11.11
CA LEU A 24 7.61 5.00 -11.91
C LEU A 24 8.22 6.41 -12.03
N LEU A 25 8.64 6.99 -10.90
CA LEU A 25 9.20 8.35 -10.86
C LEU A 25 10.55 8.45 -11.58
N ILE A 26 11.42 7.45 -11.44
CA ILE A 26 12.67 7.36 -12.18
C ILE A 26 12.41 7.32 -13.69
N LYS A 27 11.46 6.50 -14.15
CA LYS A 27 11.05 6.43 -15.56
C LYS A 27 10.51 7.78 -16.08
N ARG A 28 9.89 8.58 -15.20
CA ARG A 28 9.41 9.95 -15.52
C ARG A 28 10.51 11.02 -15.43
N GLY A 29 11.75 10.66 -15.09
CA GLY A 29 12.88 11.57 -14.99
C GLY A 29 12.94 12.40 -13.70
N VAL A 30 12.20 12.00 -12.67
CA VAL A 30 12.24 12.59 -11.32
C VAL A 30 13.48 12.04 -10.57
N GLU A 31 14.18 12.90 -9.83
CA GLU A 31 15.22 12.46 -8.91
C GLU A 31 14.57 11.84 -7.67
N VAL A 32 14.98 10.61 -7.30
CA VAL A 32 14.35 9.89 -6.20
C VAL A 32 15.30 9.71 -5.02
N HIS A 33 14.87 10.22 -3.88
CA HIS A 33 15.40 9.94 -2.56
C HIS A 33 14.43 9.03 -1.82
N GLY A 34 14.96 8.04 -1.10
CA GLY A 34 14.16 7.11 -0.33
C GLY A 34 14.60 7.02 1.11
N THR A 35 13.70 6.62 2.00
CA THR A 35 14.06 6.40 3.39
C THR A 35 13.78 4.99 3.87
N SER A 36 14.64 4.50 4.75
CA SER A 36 14.39 3.37 5.64
C SER A 36 14.80 3.74 7.07
N ARG A 37 14.45 2.93 8.06
CA ARG A 37 14.87 3.18 9.46
C ARG A 37 16.39 3.13 9.60
N ASP A 38 16.99 2.20 8.90
CA ASP A 38 18.43 2.04 8.79
C ASP A 38 18.77 1.64 7.34
N LYS A 39 19.40 2.54 6.59
CA LYS A 39 19.71 2.33 5.17
C LYS A 39 20.72 1.22 4.96
N ASP A 40 21.64 1.02 5.91
CA ASP A 40 22.75 0.08 5.79
C ASP A 40 22.32 -1.34 6.23
N ALA A 41 21.36 -1.46 7.15
CA ALA A 41 20.79 -2.73 7.58
C ALA A 41 19.57 -3.18 6.76
N SER A 42 19.01 -2.29 5.93
CA SER A 42 17.84 -2.61 5.11
C SER A 42 18.24 -3.53 3.95
N SER A 43 17.51 -4.62 3.77
CA SER A 43 17.77 -5.56 2.66
C SER A 43 17.55 -4.96 1.28
N CYS A 44 16.73 -3.90 1.18
CA CYS A 44 16.32 -3.24 -0.09
C CYS A 44 15.89 -4.22 -1.21
N ALA A 45 15.47 -5.43 -0.82
CA ALA A 45 15.22 -6.54 -1.74
C ALA A 45 14.24 -6.19 -2.87
N ASN A 46 13.21 -5.38 -2.56
CA ASN A 46 12.25 -4.93 -3.56
C ASN A 46 12.88 -3.98 -4.58
N LEU A 47 13.78 -3.09 -4.14
CA LEU A 47 14.49 -2.15 -5.02
C LEU A 47 15.44 -2.89 -5.96
N HIS A 48 16.17 -3.87 -5.44
CA HIS A 48 17.02 -4.74 -6.25
C HIS A 48 16.21 -5.56 -7.24
N ARG A 49 15.09 -6.13 -6.81
CA ARG A 49 14.21 -6.92 -7.68
C ARG A 49 13.64 -6.12 -8.85
N LEU A 50 13.36 -4.83 -8.63
CA LEU A 50 12.89 -3.92 -9.68
C LEU A 50 14.03 -3.24 -10.45
N GLY A 51 15.29 -3.48 -10.09
CA GLY A 51 16.47 -2.90 -10.76
C GLY A 51 16.62 -1.38 -10.59
N VAL A 52 16.07 -0.81 -9.51
CA VAL A 52 16.07 0.63 -9.27
C VAL A 52 16.97 1.08 -8.12
N TYR A 53 17.59 0.15 -7.41
CA TYR A 53 18.41 0.44 -6.23
C TYR A 53 19.50 1.48 -6.49
N ASP A 54 20.26 1.33 -7.57
CA ASP A 54 21.39 2.21 -7.92
C ASP A 54 20.94 3.61 -8.40
N HIS A 55 19.64 3.81 -8.60
CA HIS A 55 19.06 5.09 -9.02
C HIS A 55 18.44 5.88 -7.87
N ILE A 56 18.56 5.38 -6.63
CA ILE A 56 17.90 5.96 -5.44
C ILE A 56 18.96 6.36 -4.42
N THR A 57 18.90 7.60 -3.93
CA THR A 57 19.70 8.00 -2.77
C THR A 57 18.96 7.65 -1.49
N LEU A 58 19.50 6.72 -0.69
CA LEU A 58 18.89 6.26 0.56
C LEU A 58 19.32 7.10 1.76
N HIS A 59 18.36 7.36 2.66
CA HIS A 59 18.55 8.06 3.93
C HIS A 59 18.02 7.20 5.09
N SER A 60 18.72 7.22 6.23
CA SER A 60 18.21 6.64 7.49
C SER A 60 17.27 7.65 8.15
N VAL A 61 15.99 7.30 8.32
CA VAL A 61 14.99 8.17 8.94
C VAL A 61 14.05 7.35 9.81
N VAL A 62 13.87 7.80 11.05
CA VAL A 62 12.87 7.29 11.99
C VAL A 62 11.73 8.30 12.04
N LEU A 63 10.55 7.96 11.51
CA LEU A 63 9.41 8.89 11.41
C LEU A 63 8.88 9.37 12.75
N SER A 64 8.99 8.58 13.82
CA SER A 64 8.63 9.00 15.18
C SER A 64 9.63 9.98 15.81
N ASP A 65 10.82 10.15 15.22
CA ASP A 65 11.78 11.17 15.61
C ASP A 65 11.69 12.41 14.69
N PHE A 66 11.12 13.47 15.23
CA PHE A 66 10.94 14.75 14.52
C PHE A 66 12.25 15.32 13.96
N ARG A 67 13.36 15.20 14.70
CA ARG A 67 14.67 15.71 14.27
C ARG A 67 15.19 14.95 13.05
N SER A 68 14.97 13.64 13.02
CA SER A 68 15.31 12.78 11.89
C SER A 68 14.55 13.20 10.62
N VAL A 69 13.24 13.48 10.75
CA VAL A 69 12.39 13.95 9.65
C VAL A 69 12.82 15.33 9.15
N VAL A 70 13.03 16.29 10.06
CA VAL A 70 13.48 17.65 9.71
C VAL A 70 14.83 17.61 8.98
N SER A 71 15.78 16.80 9.46
CA SER A 71 17.10 16.65 8.86
C SER A 71 17.00 16.14 7.41
N ALA A 72 16.18 15.13 7.18
CA ALA A 72 15.99 14.55 5.85
C ALA A 72 15.34 15.57 4.88
N LEU A 73 14.25 16.21 5.30
CA LEU A 73 13.54 17.21 4.47
C LEU A 73 14.43 18.43 4.16
N ASN A 74 15.19 18.93 5.15
CA ASN A 74 16.11 20.05 4.95
C ASN A 74 17.29 19.70 4.03
N SER A 75 17.79 18.46 4.09
CA SER A 75 18.89 18.00 3.24
C SER A 75 18.44 17.78 1.79
N VAL A 76 17.29 17.14 1.58
CA VAL A 76 16.78 16.77 0.25
C VAL A 76 16.08 17.94 -0.43
N LYS A 77 15.36 18.79 0.30
CA LYS A 77 14.51 19.88 -0.22
C LYS A 77 13.60 19.40 -1.36
N PRO A 78 12.75 18.38 -1.09
CA PRO A 78 11.96 17.73 -2.13
C PRO A 78 10.88 18.63 -2.68
N THR A 79 10.54 18.42 -3.97
CA THR A 79 9.33 18.98 -4.61
C THR A 79 8.11 18.12 -4.25
N TYR A 80 8.33 16.81 -4.17
CA TYR A 80 7.29 15.82 -3.90
C TYR A 80 7.67 14.96 -2.68
N ILE A 81 6.73 14.81 -1.77
CA ILE A 81 6.88 13.96 -0.57
C ILE A 81 5.82 12.88 -0.63
N TYR A 82 6.23 11.61 -0.53
CA TYR A 82 5.31 10.49 -0.44
C TYR A 82 5.49 9.81 0.91
N ASN A 83 4.48 9.89 1.77
CA ASN A 83 4.47 9.21 3.06
C ASN A 83 3.79 7.85 2.95
N LEU A 84 4.59 6.81 2.66
CA LEU A 84 4.18 5.42 2.53
C LEU A 84 4.71 4.55 3.68
N ALA A 85 5.53 5.12 4.57
CA ALA A 85 6.14 4.39 5.66
C ALA A 85 5.19 4.23 6.84
N ALA A 86 4.90 3.00 7.20
CA ALA A 86 4.22 2.66 8.45
C ALA A 86 4.18 1.13 8.64
N GLN A 87 3.81 0.69 9.85
CA GLN A 87 3.32 -0.68 10.07
C GLN A 87 2.00 -0.84 9.28
N SER A 88 1.94 -1.80 8.35
CA SER A 88 0.83 -1.93 7.38
C SER A 88 -0.06 -3.16 7.58
N SER A 89 0.19 -3.97 8.62
CA SER A 89 -0.59 -5.16 8.91
C SER A 89 -1.71 -4.88 9.92
N VAL A 90 -2.96 -5.04 9.51
CA VAL A 90 -4.12 -4.91 10.41
C VAL A 90 -4.02 -5.92 11.55
N GLY A 91 -3.68 -7.20 11.27
CA GLY A 91 -3.52 -8.23 12.29
C GLY A 91 -2.49 -7.83 13.35
N LEU A 92 -1.27 -7.45 12.91
CA LEU A 92 -0.20 -7.05 13.83
C LEU A 92 -0.55 -5.81 14.67
N SER A 93 -1.47 -4.95 14.20
CA SER A 93 -1.89 -3.78 14.98
C SER A 93 -2.61 -4.12 16.28
N PHE A 94 -3.24 -5.29 16.37
CA PHE A 94 -3.85 -5.77 17.62
C PHE A 94 -2.81 -6.27 18.62
N GLU A 95 -1.67 -6.76 18.14
CA GLU A 95 -0.56 -7.22 18.97
C GLU A 95 0.35 -6.06 19.39
N GLN A 96 0.51 -5.05 18.52
CA GLN A 96 1.43 -3.91 18.70
C GLN A 96 0.69 -2.58 18.44
N PRO A 97 -0.34 -2.24 19.23
CA PRO A 97 -1.16 -1.05 18.97
C PRO A 97 -0.38 0.27 19.13
N VAL A 98 0.50 0.36 20.12
CA VAL A 98 1.30 1.58 20.38
C VAL A 98 2.25 1.85 19.22
N ASP A 99 3.07 0.87 18.82
CA ASP A 99 4.01 1.01 17.71
C ASP A 99 3.29 1.32 16.40
N THR A 100 2.09 0.76 16.23
CA THR A 100 1.24 1.04 15.07
C THR A 100 0.80 2.51 15.04
N ILE A 101 0.30 3.03 16.16
CA ILE A 101 -0.13 4.43 16.27
C ILE A 101 1.06 5.37 16.08
N ASP A 102 2.20 5.09 16.72
CA ASP A 102 3.40 5.91 16.63
C ASP A 102 3.95 5.98 15.21
N SER A 103 4.06 4.84 14.54
CA SER A 103 4.60 4.80 13.18
C SER A 103 3.68 5.46 12.15
N ILE A 104 2.36 5.41 12.34
CA ILE A 104 1.37 5.94 11.39
C ILE A 104 1.01 7.38 11.73
N MET A 105 0.42 7.61 12.92
CA MET A 105 -0.14 8.91 13.28
C MET A 105 0.97 9.92 13.62
N HIS A 106 1.83 9.61 14.60
CA HIS A 106 2.91 10.53 14.98
C HIS A 106 3.90 10.74 13.83
N GLY A 107 4.20 9.67 13.07
CA GLY A 107 5.03 9.79 11.87
C GLY A 107 4.45 10.77 10.84
N THR A 108 3.14 10.72 10.59
CA THR A 108 2.47 11.67 9.67
C THR A 108 2.51 13.09 10.21
N ILE A 109 2.22 13.30 11.50
CA ILE A 109 2.29 14.62 12.14
C ILE A 109 3.71 15.19 12.04
N ASN A 110 4.74 14.38 12.30
CA ASN A 110 6.12 14.81 12.20
C ASN A 110 6.50 15.28 10.79
N VAL A 111 6.00 14.61 9.73
CA VAL A 111 6.21 15.06 8.34
C VAL A 111 5.52 16.41 8.10
N LEU A 112 4.25 16.54 8.49
CA LEU A 112 3.47 17.77 8.33
C LEU A 112 4.10 18.96 9.08
N GLU A 113 4.48 18.75 10.37
CA GLU A 113 5.14 19.76 11.18
C GLU A 113 6.52 20.15 10.64
N ALA A 114 7.29 19.18 10.14
CA ALA A 114 8.59 19.47 9.56
C ALA A 114 8.45 20.29 8.26
N MET A 115 7.45 20.02 7.42
CA MET A 115 7.13 20.85 6.25
C MET A 115 6.79 22.28 6.67
N ARG A 116 5.90 22.44 7.67
CA ARG A 116 5.50 23.74 8.21
C ARG A 116 6.69 24.49 8.83
N PHE A 117 7.47 23.80 9.68
CA PHE A 117 8.64 24.38 10.35
C PHE A 117 9.70 24.87 9.36
N LEU A 118 9.98 24.08 8.33
CA LEU A 118 10.95 24.43 7.27
C LEU A 118 10.38 25.36 6.21
N ARG A 119 9.08 25.67 6.25
CA ARG A 119 8.35 26.45 5.23
C ARG A 119 8.56 25.89 3.81
N LEU A 120 8.47 24.54 3.69
CA LEU A 120 8.70 23.88 2.42
C LEU A 120 7.50 24.04 1.49
N GLU A 121 7.77 24.52 0.27
CA GLU A 121 6.81 24.56 -0.84
C GLU A 121 6.79 23.20 -1.58
N ALA A 122 6.57 22.12 -0.83
CA ALA A 122 6.51 20.76 -1.35
C ALA A 122 5.08 20.24 -1.35
N LYS A 123 4.78 19.31 -2.27
CA LYS A 123 3.50 18.63 -2.32
C LYS A 123 3.59 17.29 -1.58
N LEU A 124 2.69 17.04 -0.62
CA LEU A 124 2.64 15.82 0.18
C LEU A 124 1.49 14.92 -0.23
N TYR A 125 1.83 13.68 -0.57
CA TYR A 125 0.90 12.56 -0.62
C TYR A 125 1.04 11.71 0.66
N ASN A 126 -0.08 11.40 1.31
CA ASN A 126 -0.14 10.51 2.48
C ASN A 126 -0.96 9.26 2.16
N ALA A 127 -0.38 8.08 2.34
CA ALA A 127 -1.10 6.83 2.16
C ALA A 127 -2.08 6.60 3.32
N SER A 128 -3.36 6.78 3.06
CA SER A 128 -4.45 6.37 3.94
C SER A 128 -4.92 4.95 3.56
N SER A 129 -6.07 4.51 4.04
CA SER A 129 -6.55 3.14 3.86
C SER A 129 -8.07 3.07 3.83
N SER A 130 -8.61 2.14 3.03
CA SER A 130 -10.02 1.74 3.05
C SER A 130 -10.49 1.24 4.43
N GLU A 131 -9.58 0.74 5.26
CA GLU A 131 -9.89 0.31 6.64
C GLU A 131 -10.46 1.45 7.50
N CYS A 132 -10.21 2.72 7.14
CA CYS A 132 -10.81 3.88 7.81
C CYS A 132 -12.34 3.87 7.75
N PHE A 133 -12.92 3.38 6.66
CA PHE A 133 -14.39 3.35 6.49
C PHE A 133 -15.06 2.31 7.38
N GLY A 134 -14.35 1.25 7.77
CA GLY A 134 -14.93 0.09 8.43
C GLY A 134 -15.82 -0.71 7.49
N GLU A 135 -16.95 -1.20 8.00
CA GLU A 135 -17.91 -2.00 7.24
C GLU A 135 -18.62 -1.16 6.17
N THR A 136 -18.61 -1.62 4.93
CA THR A 136 -19.43 -1.06 3.85
C THR A 136 -20.48 -2.07 3.42
N THR A 137 -21.27 -1.78 2.40
CA THR A 137 -22.26 -2.71 1.86
C THR A 137 -22.19 -2.72 0.33
N LYS A 138 -22.80 -3.74 -0.27
CA LYS A 138 -22.85 -3.85 -1.73
C LYS A 138 -23.51 -2.63 -2.39
N ASP A 139 -24.54 -2.06 -1.74
CA ASP A 139 -25.30 -0.94 -2.27
C ASP A 139 -24.73 0.43 -1.88
N ARG A 140 -23.74 0.47 -0.99
CA ARG A 140 -23.10 1.68 -0.49
C ARG A 140 -21.59 1.50 -0.43
N ALA A 141 -20.96 1.48 -1.60
CA ALA A 141 -19.51 1.53 -1.73
C ALA A 141 -18.99 2.87 -1.16
N ALA A 142 -17.88 2.80 -0.41
CA ALA A 142 -17.29 3.98 0.20
C ALA A 142 -16.71 4.93 -0.84
N ASP A 143 -16.99 6.21 -0.69
CA ASP A 143 -16.41 7.33 -1.42
C ASP A 143 -15.77 8.35 -0.44
N GLU A 144 -15.28 9.47 -0.95
CA GLU A 144 -14.59 10.50 -0.17
C GLU A 144 -15.51 11.20 0.85
N SER A 145 -16.83 11.09 0.72
CA SER A 145 -17.83 11.64 1.65
C SER A 145 -18.26 10.65 2.74
N THR A 146 -17.83 9.39 2.63
CA THR A 146 -18.24 8.32 3.54
C THR A 146 -17.60 8.50 4.92
N THR A 147 -18.43 8.49 5.97
CA THR A 147 -17.96 8.63 7.36
C THR A 147 -17.06 7.48 7.78
N PHE A 148 -15.93 7.80 8.41
CA PHE A 148 -15.00 6.81 8.96
C PHE A 148 -15.56 6.10 10.19
N ARG A 149 -15.37 4.78 10.24
CA ARG A 149 -15.74 3.89 11.35
C ARG A 149 -14.64 2.85 11.57
N PRO A 150 -13.43 3.25 11.98
CA PRO A 150 -12.27 2.36 12.08
C PRO A 150 -12.54 1.21 13.07
N ARG A 151 -12.10 -0.01 12.70
CA ARG A 151 -12.36 -1.24 13.46
C ARG A 151 -11.09 -1.91 13.99
N SER A 152 -9.94 -1.25 13.87
CA SER A 152 -8.64 -1.76 14.34
C SER A 152 -7.73 -0.61 14.77
N PRO A 153 -6.67 -0.86 15.58
CA PRO A 153 -5.67 0.17 15.90
C PRO A 153 -4.99 0.74 14.64
N TYR A 154 -4.77 -0.08 13.62
CA TYR A 154 -4.29 0.36 12.30
C TYR A 154 -5.26 1.35 11.64
N ALA A 155 -6.53 0.98 11.55
CA ALA A 155 -7.56 1.82 10.94
C ALA A 155 -7.75 3.14 11.71
N LEU A 156 -7.71 3.10 13.05
CA LEU A 156 -7.76 4.28 13.91
C LEU A 156 -6.60 5.23 13.60
N ALA A 157 -5.37 4.72 13.55
CA ALA A 157 -4.19 5.53 13.26
C ALA A 157 -4.22 6.13 11.84
N LYS A 158 -4.70 5.37 10.84
CA LYS A 158 -4.88 5.85 9.46
C LYS A 158 -5.96 6.93 9.36
N ALA A 159 -7.08 6.78 10.07
CA ALA A 159 -8.13 7.79 10.14
C ALA A 159 -7.63 9.08 10.82
N ALA A 160 -6.90 8.97 11.93
CA ALA A 160 -6.30 10.12 12.60
C ALA A 160 -5.29 10.84 11.69
N SER A 161 -4.44 10.10 10.96
CA SER A 161 -3.49 10.67 10.00
C SER A 161 -4.19 11.38 8.84
N PHE A 162 -5.29 10.82 8.33
CA PHE A 162 -6.10 11.46 7.29
C PHE A 162 -6.62 12.83 7.77
N TRP A 163 -7.19 12.89 8.96
CA TRP A 163 -7.71 14.15 9.51
C TRP A 163 -6.59 15.13 9.88
N ALA A 164 -5.41 14.65 10.27
CA ALA A 164 -4.25 15.52 10.45
C ALA A 164 -3.84 16.18 9.12
N VAL A 165 -3.78 15.42 8.03
CA VAL A 165 -3.49 15.96 6.67
C VAL A 165 -4.50 17.01 6.26
N SER A 166 -5.81 16.75 6.43
CA SER A 166 -6.88 17.70 6.14
C SER A 166 -6.74 18.98 6.97
N ASN A 167 -6.51 18.83 8.27
CA ASN A 167 -6.33 19.97 9.18
C ASN A 167 -5.14 20.85 8.81
N TYR A 168 -3.98 20.25 8.48
CA TYR A 168 -2.79 21.04 8.09
C TYR A 168 -2.97 21.72 6.74
N ARG A 169 -3.68 21.09 5.81
CA ARG A 169 -4.07 21.70 4.53
C ARG A 169 -4.92 22.94 4.75
N GLU A 170 -5.95 22.85 5.59
CA GLU A 170 -6.90 23.94 5.86
C GLU A 170 -6.29 25.06 6.73
N ALA A 171 -5.58 24.69 7.81
CA ALA A 171 -5.06 25.64 8.78
C ALA A 171 -3.80 26.38 8.31
N TYR A 172 -2.94 25.71 7.53
CA TYR A 172 -1.62 26.21 7.17
C TYR A 172 -1.39 26.35 5.66
N GLY A 173 -2.37 25.98 4.83
CA GLY A 173 -2.27 26.09 3.38
C GLY A 173 -1.26 25.11 2.76
N LEU A 174 -0.90 24.02 3.44
CA LEU A 174 0.00 23.03 2.89
C LEU A 174 -0.65 22.30 1.71
N PHE A 175 0.11 22.09 0.63
CA PHE A 175 -0.33 21.12 -0.38
C PHE A 175 -0.17 19.72 0.19
N ALA A 176 -1.21 19.18 0.79
CA ALA A 176 -1.21 17.86 1.40
C ALA A 176 -2.52 17.12 1.08
N CYS A 177 -2.43 15.88 0.59
CA CYS A 177 -3.58 15.06 0.22
C CYS A 177 -3.39 13.61 0.66
N SER A 178 -4.52 12.89 0.78
CA SER A 178 -4.53 11.48 1.19
C SER A 178 -5.20 10.60 0.14
N GLY A 179 -4.56 9.47 -0.21
CA GLY A 179 -5.17 8.39 -0.97
C GLY A 179 -5.78 7.35 -0.05
N LEU A 180 -7.09 7.13 -0.14
CA LEU A 180 -7.83 6.10 0.59
C LEU A 180 -7.74 4.78 -0.20
N LEU A 181 -6.66 4.05 0.02
CA LEU A 181 -6.26 2.90 -0.79
C LEU A 181 -7.04 1.65 -0.40
N PHE A 182 -7.66 1.01 -1.36
CA PHE A 182 -8.19 -0.35 -1.23
C PHE A 182 -7.06 -1.37 -1.42
N ASN A 183 -7.35 -2.67 -1.21
CA ASN A 183 -6.31 -3.69 -1.27
C ASN A 183 -5.69 -3.71 -2.68
N HIS A 184 -4.36 -3.78 -2.73
CA HIS A 184 -3.61 -3.82 -3.97
C HIS A 184 -2.38 -4.70 -3.82
N GLU A 185 -2.17 -5.52 -4.82
CA GLU A 185 -1.29 -6.65 -4.76
C GLU A 185 -0.15 -6.54 -5.78
N SER A 186 0.93 -7.25 -5.50
CA SER A 186 2.03 -7.43 -6.45
C SER A 186 2.92 -8.62 -6.07
N PRO A 187 3.80 -9.10 -6.96
CA PRO A 187 4.73 -10.19 -6.66
C PRO A 187 5.72 -9.89 -5.53
N ILE A 188 5.97 -8.60 -5.22
CA ILE A 188 6.88 -8.18 -4.15
C ILE A 188 6.18 -7.91 -2.81
N ARG A 189 4.86 -8.14 -2.72
CA ARG A 189 4.14 -8.05 -1.45
C ARG A 189 4.64 -9.12 -0.48
N PRO A 190 4.82 -8.82 0.82
CA PRO A 190 5.30 -9.79 1.79
C PRO A 190 4.41 -11.04 1.90
N ALA A 191 5.02 -12.20 2.10
CA ALA A 191 4.36 -13.51 2.17
C ALA A 191 3.29 -13.65 3.27
N ARG A 192 3.35 -12.79 4.31
CA ARG A 192 2.35 -12.78 5.40
C ARG A 192 0.96 -12.33 4.96
N TYR A 193 0.83 -11.65 3.83
CA TYR A 193 -0.47 -11.22 3.32
C TYR A 193 -1.22 -12.39 2.67
N VAL A 194 -2.54 -12.43 2.89
CA VAL A 194 -3.38 -13.57 2.54
C VAL A 194 -3.32 -13.93 1.05
N THR A 195 -3.28 -12.97 0.17
CA THR A 195 -3.18 -13.17 -1.30
C THR A 195 -1.88 -13.87 -1.68
N GLN A 196 -0.74 -13.44 -1.12
CA GLN A 196 0.54 -14.09 -1.32
C GLN A 196 0.57 -15.49 -0.68
N LYS A 197 -0.05 -15.64 0.49
CA LYS A 197 -0.19 -16.93 1.16
C LYS A 197 -0.97 -17.93 0.30
N ILE A 198 -2.05 -17.49 -0.34
CA ILE A 198 -2.88 -18.32 -1.22
C ILE A 198 -2.09 -18.75 -2.47
N VAL A 199 -1.48 -17.81 -3.19
CA VAL A 199 -0.75 -18.11 -4.44
C VAL A 199 0.45 -19.05 -4.18
N ARG A 200 1.25 -18.76 -3.15
CA ARG A 200 2.38 -19.59 -2.76
C ARG A 200 1.95 -20.95 -2.20
N GLY A 201 0.83 -20.98 -1.47
CA GLY A 201 0.26 -22.22 -0.94
C GLY A 201 -0.23 -23.13 -2.06
N ALA A 202 -0.93 -22.61 -3.05
CA ALA A 202 -1.36 -23.35 -4.23
C ALA A 202 -0.16 -23.91 -5.02
N MET A 203 0.87 -23.10 -5.23
CA MET A 203 2.11 -23.56 -5.88
C MET A 203 2.82 -24.66 -5.08
N ALA A 204 2.86 -24.56 -3.74
CA ALA A 204 3.45 -25.58 -2.88
C ALA A 204 2.67 -26.91 -2.96
N VAL A 205 1.34 -26.87 -3.12
CA VAL A 205 0.50 -28.05 -3.35
C VAL A 205 0.84 -28.69 -4.69
N VAL A 206 0.91 -27.92 -5.78
CA VAL A 206 1.31 -28.40 -7.11
C VAL A 206 2.67 -29.09 -7.07
N ALA A 207 3.62 -28.51 -6.35
CA ALA A 207 4.98 -29.05 -6.23
C ALA A 207 5.10 -30.23 -5.23
N GLY A 208 3.99 -30.68 -4.63
CA GLY A 208 4.00 -31.77 -3.66
C GLY A 208 4.67 -31.46 -2.32
N ARG A 209 5.00 -30.19 -2.06
CA ARG A 209 5.66 -29.74 -0.81
C ARG A 209 4.67 -29.52 0.34
N SER A 210 3.38 -29.35 0.03
CA SER A 210 2.31 -29.26 1.01
C SER A 210 1.07 -30.02 0.52
N ARG A 211 0.25 -30.52 1.45
CA ARG A 211 -1.03 -31.14 1.13
C ARG A 211 -2.20 -30.20 1.31
N SER A 212 -2.05 -29.19 2.18
CA SER A 212 -3.11 -28.28 2.54
C SER A 212 -2.60 -26.87 2.84
N LEU A 213 -3.50 -25.92 2.76
CA LEU A 213 -3.32 -24.49 3.09
C LEU A 213 -4.35 -24.10 4.15
N ALA A 214 -3.90 -23.69 5.33
CA ALA A 214 -4.77 -23.15 6.36
C ALA A 214 -5.03 -21.66 6.14
N LEU A 215 -6.30 -21.26 6.08
CA LEU A 215 -6.75 -19.89 5.93
C LEU A 215 -7.76 -19.54 7.02
N GLY A 216 -7.93 -18.24 7.28
CA GLY A 216 -9.00 -17.74 8.15
C GLY A 216 -10.36 -17.74 7.44
N MET A 217 -11.21 -16.76 7.79
CA MET A 217 -12.56 -16.61 7.26
C MET A 217 -12.58 -16.33 5.76
N LEU A 218 -13.16 -17.23 4.96
CA LEU A 218 -13.22 -17.13 3.50
C LEU A 218 -14.36 -16.23 3.00
N SER A 219 -15.37 -15.94 3.82
CA SER A 219 -16.52 -15.12 3.46
C SER A 219 -16.23 -13.60 3.46
N LEU A 220 -15.04 -13.19 3.87
CA LEU A 220 -14.63 -11.77 3.83
C LEU A 220 -14.57 -11.29 2.38
N SER A 221 -15.13 -10.10 2.14
CA SER A 221 -15.16 -9.50 0.80
C SER A 221 -14.26 -8.25 0.74
N ARG A 222 -13.44 -8.17 -0.31
CA ARG A 222 -12.49 -7.07 -0.55
C ARG A 222 -12.48 -6.68 -2.02
N ASP A 223 -12.02 -5.46 -2.26
CA ASP A 223 -11.61 -4.97 -3.56
C ASP A 223 -10.09 -5.19 -3.70
N TRP A 224 -9.65 -5.91 -4.72
CA TRP A 224 -8.23 -6.20 -4.98
C TRP A 224 -7.78 -5.63 -6.32
N GLY A 225 -6.86 -4.68 -6.29
CA GLY A 225 -6.22 -4.09 -7.45
C GLY A 225 -4.73 -4.43 -7.57
N TRP A 226 -4.05 -3.74 -8.49
CA TRP A 226 -2.66 -3.96 -8.84
C TRP A 226 -1.78 -2.79 -8.36
N ALA A 227 -0.75 -3.05 -7.55
CA ALA A 227 0.06 -2.02 -6.91
C ALA A 227 0.74 -1.04 -7.88
N PRO A 228 1.28 -1.47 -9.04
CA PRO A 228 1.82 -0.54 -10.03
C PRO A 228 0.81 0.49 -10.56
N GLU A 229 -0.48 0.14 -10.64
CA GLU A 229 -1.52 1.10 -11.02
C GLU A 229 -1.83 2.08 -9.88
N TYR A 230 -1.83 1.60 -8.64
CA TYR A 230 -2.12 2.43 -7.48
C TYR A 230 -1.03 3.51 -7.27
N VAL A 231 0.24 3.18 -7.51
CA VAL A 231 1.31 4.19 -7.42
C VAL A 231 1.23 5.25 -8.53
N ASP A 232 0.66 4.91 -9.70
CA ASP A 232 0.36 5.90 -10.73
C ASP A 232 -0.72 6.90 -10.28
N ALA A 233 -1.76 6.42 -9.56
CA ALA A 233 -2.74 7.31 -8.93
C ALA A 233 -2.08 8.26 -7.92
N MET A 234 -1.18 7.73 -7.06
CA MET A 234 -0.44 8.54 -6.08
C MET A 234 0.35 9.67 -6.76
N ALA A 235 1.03 9.36 -7.88
CA ALA A 235 1.79 10.36 -8.63
C ALA A 235 0.86 11.41 -9.25
N ARG A 236 -0.24 11.01 -9.89
CA ARG A 236 -1.23 11.93 -10.49
C ARG A 236 -1.87 12.86 -9.47
N MET A 237 -2.11 12.41 -8.24
CA MET A 237 -2.65 13.26 -7.18
C MET A 237 -1.77 14.47 -6.88
N LEU A 238 -0.44 14.32 -6.96
CA LEU A 238 0.49 15.44 -6.76
C LEU A 238 0.71 16.29 -8.02
N GLU A 239 0.21 15.86 -9.18
CA GLU A 239 0.21 16.65 -10.42
C GLU A 239 -0.94 17.68 -10.48
N LEU A 240 -1.95 17.54 -9.60
CA LEU A 240 -3.07 18.50 -9.52
C LEU A 240 -2.61 19.89 -9.10
N GLU A 241 -3.39 20.89 -9.47
CA GLU A 241 -3.17 22.30 -9.07
C GLU A 241 -3.50 22.54 -7.58
N ALA A 242 -4.49 21.83 -7.05
CA ALA A 242 -4.92 21.91 -5.65
C ALA A 242 -4.96 20.50 -5.02
N PRO A 243 -4.69 20.37 -3.72
CA PRO A 243 -4.71 19.09 -3.04
C PRO A 243 -6.14 18.57 -2.85
N GLU A 244 -6.40 17.35 -3.30
CA GLU A 244 -7.67 16.63 -3.12
C GLU A 244 -7.42 15.20 -2.65
N ASP A 245 -8.30 14.70 -1.78
CA ASP A 245 -8.27 13.30 -1.32
C ASP A 245 -9.07 12.40 -2.28
N PHE A 246 -8.62 11.16 -2.45
CA PHE A 246 -9.24 10.22 -3.39
C PHE A 246 -9.37 8.82 -2.83
N VAL A 247 -10.50 8.18 -3.13
CA VAL A 247 -10.66 6.72 -3.04
C VAL A 247 -10.00 6.08 -4.25
N ILE A 248 -9.04 5.21 -4.00
CA ILE A 248 -8.34 4.44 -5.03
C ILE A 248 -8.72 2.97 -4.88
N ALA A 249 -9.55 2.49 -5.79
CA ALA A 249 -10.17 1.17 -5.76
C ALA A 249 -10.40 0.67 -7.21
N THR A 250 -10.66 -0.62 -7.37
CA THR A 250 -11.07 -1.17 -8.68
C THR A 250 -12.55 -0.97 -8.96
N GLY A 251 -13.36 -0.74 -7.89
CA GLY A 251 -14.81 -0.73 -7.96
C GLY A 251 -15.45 -2.13 -8.02
N GLU A 252 -14.64 -3.19 -7.86
CA GLU A 252 -15.11 -4.57 -7.87
C GLU A 252 -14.75 -5.27 -6.57
N THR A 253 -15.76 -5.77 -5.86
CA THR A 253 -15.59 -6.47 -4.58
C THR A 253 -15.90 -7.94 -4.75
N ASN A 254 -14.99 -8.81 -4.31
CA ASN A 254 -15.10 -10.26 -4.37
C ASN A 254 -14.85 -10.88 -2.99
N THR A 255 -15.31 -12.12 -2.78
CA THR A 255 -15.01 -12.87 -1.55
C THR A 255 -13.59 -13.44 -1.58
N LEU A 256 -13.03 -13.69 -0.40
CA LEU A 256 -11.76 -14.41 -0.30
C LEU A 256 -11.88 -15.84 -0.85
N GLU A 257 -13.06 -16.47 -0.75
CA GLU A 257 -13.35 -17.75 -1.38
C GLU A 257 -13.21 -17.66 -2.90
N ASP A 258 -13.72 -16.59 -3.55
CA ASP A 258 -13.58 -16.37 -4.98
C ASP A 258 -12.10 -16.24 -5.37
N PHE A 259 -11.32 -15.53 -4.55
CA PHE A 259 -9.87 -15.38 -4.77
C PHE A 259 -9.15 -16.74 -4.67
N VAL A 260 -9.47 -17.53 -3.64
CA VAL A 260 -8.93 -18.89 -3.45
C VAL A 260 -9.27 -19.76 -4.65
N ARG A 261 -10.58 -19.85 -4.99
CA ARG A 261 -11.06 -20.64 -6.11
C ARG A 261 -10.33 -20.28 -7.40
N ALA A 262 -10.33 -18.99 -7.78
CA ALA A 262 -9.69 -18.55 -9.02
C ALA A 262 -8.17 -18.82 -9.03
N THR A 263 -7.49 -18.72 -7.88
CA THR A 263 -6.07 -19.05 -7.78
C THR A 263 -5.82 -20.55 -8.01
N PHE A 264 -6.58 -21.42 -7.35
CA PHE A 264 -6.43 -22.87 -7.48
C PHE A 264 -6.81 -23.36 -8.89
N ASP A 265 -7.84 -22.75 -9.51
CA ASP A 265 -8.24 -23.02 -10.90
C ASP A 265 -7.07 -22.75 -11.88
N CYS A 266 -6.23 -21.71 -11.66
CA CYS A 266 -5.04 -21.46 -12.46
C CYS A 266 -4.02 -22.61 -12.43
N PHE A 267 -4.08 -23.46 -11.44
CA PHE A 267 -3.23 -24.64 -11.27
C PHE A 267 -3.94 -25.97 -11.60
N GLY A 268 -5.21 -25.92 -12.00
CA GLY A 268 -6.02 -27.12 -12.27
C GLY A 268 -6.37 -27.93 -11.04
N LEU A 269 -6.43 -27.29 -9.85
CA LEU A 269 -6.69 -27.95 -8.55
C LEU A 269 -8.10 -27.60 -8.04
N ASP A 270 -8.80 -28.58 -7.46
CA ASP A 270 -9.97 -28.31 -6.63
C ASP A 270 -9.52 -27.80 -5.25
N TRP A 271 -9.73 -26.50 -5.00
CA TRP A 271 -9.33 -25.85 -3.76
C TRP A 271 -9.91 -26.50 -2.50
N ARG A 272 -11.11 -27.11 -2.60
CA ARG A 272 -11.78 -27.75 -1.47
C ARG A 272 -11.02 -28.95 -0.93
N ALA A 273 -10.23 -29.62 -1.78
CA ALA A 273 -9.37 -30.71 -1.38
C ALA A 273 -8.11 -30.25 -0.62
N HIS A 274 -7.79 -28.98 -0.67
CA HIS A 274 -6.50 -28.47 -0.20
C HIS A 274 -6.60 -27.32 0.81
N VAL A 275 -7.73 -26.61 0.90
CA VAL A 275 -7.89 -25.47 1.82
C VAL A 275 -8.68 -25.91 3.05
N VAL A 276 -8.14 -25.59 4.22
CA VAL A 276 -8.79 -25.81 5.52
C VAL A 276 -8.95 -24.48 6.23
N THR A 277 -10.10 -24.27 6.87
CA THR A 277 -10.34 -23.08 7.70
C THR A 277 -9.74 -23.30 9.08
N ASP A 278 -9.00 -22.31 9.58
CA ASP A 278 -8.37 -22.31 10.90
C ASP A 278 -8.81 -21.07 11.68
N GLU A 279 -9.61 -21.27 12.72
CA GLU A 279 -10.13 -20.19 13.55
C GLU A 279 -9.04 -19.43 14.33
N SER A 280 -7.89 -20.05 14.57
CA SER A 280 -6.75 -19.38 15.21
C SER A 280 -6.17 -18.24 14.38
N LEU A 281 -6.52 -18.18 13.08
CA LEU A 281 -6.13 -17.12 12.15
C LEU A 281 -7.15 -15.97 12.09
N TYR A 282 -8.25 -16.05 12.85
CA TYR A 282 -9.24 -14.98 12.89
C TYR A 282 -8.70 -13.79 13.68
N ARG A 283 -9.02 -12.61 13.20
CA ARG A 283 -8.73 -11.38 13.93
C ARG A 283 -9.77 -11.16 15.03
N PRO A 284 -9.43 -10.44 16.11
CA PRO A 284 -10.39 -10.09 17.15
C PRO A 284 -11.65 -9.38 16.59
N ILE A 285 -11.46 -8.54 15.60
CA ILE A 285 -12.52 -7.91 14.80
C ILE A 285 -12.05 -7.87 13.35
N ASP A 286 -12.90 -8.24 12.40
CA ASP A 286 -12.62 -8.08 10.98
C ASP A 286 -13.79 -7.36 10.28
N ILE A 287 -13.49 -6.67 9.20
CA ILE A 287 -14.47 -6.08 8.29
C ILE A 287 -14.95 -7.21 7.38
N THR A 288 -16.25 -7.48 7.34
CA THR A 288 -16.79 -8.57 6.51
C THR A 288 -16.92 -8.16 5.05
N TYR A 289 -17.26 -6.90 4.79
CA TYR A 289 -17.43 -6.39 3.44
C TYR A 289 -16.77 -5.01 3.29
N SER A 290 -15.87 -4.87 2.30
CA SER A 290 -15.20 -3.61 1.99
C SER A 290 -15.23 -3.34 0.48
N SER A 291 -15.98 -2.30 0.08
CA SER A 291 -16.14 -1.86 -1.31
C SER A 291 -15.86 -0.37 -1.47
N GLY A 292 -15.19 0.02 -2.56
CA GLY A 292 -14.84 1.40 -2.87
C GLY A 292 -15.47 1.89 -4.17
N ASN A 293 -15.80 3.18 -4.21
CA ASN A 293 -16.27 3.88 -5.40
C ASN A 293 -15.16 4.80 -5.93
N PRO A 294 -14.43 4.43 -7.00
CA PRO A 294 -13.33 5.21 -7.56
C PRO A 294 -13.77 6.33 -8.52
N SER A 295 -15.04 6.65 -8.62
CA SER A 295 -15.58 7.57 -9.64
C SER A 295 -14.90 8.94 -9.64
N LYS A 296 -14.52 9.47 -8.48
CA LYS A 296 -13.79 10.75 -8.38
C LYS A 296 -12.39 10.62 -8.99
N ALA A 297 -11.68 9.53 -8.72
CA ALA A 297 -10.36 9.28 -9.33
C ALA A 297 -10.46 9.15 -10.86
N GLU A 298 -11.49 8.47 -11.36
CA GLU A 298 -11.73 8.38 -12.82
C GLU A 298 -11.97 9.77 -13.43
N GLN A 299 -12.79 10.61 -12.81
CA GLN A 299 -13.18 11.91 -13.32
C GLN A 299 -12.09 12.97 -13.20
N ARG A 300 -11.39 13.02 -12.07
CA ARG A 300 -10.46 14.10 -11.74
C ARG A 300 -9.01 13.78 -12.08
N LEU A 301 -8.60 12.51 -11.94
CA LEU A 301 -7.23 12.06 -12.24
C LEU A 301 -7.12 11.41 -13.62
N GLY A 302 -8.25 11.10 -14.28
CA GLY A 302 -8.25 10.24 -15.47
C GLY A 302 -7.67 8.84 -15.16
N TRP A 303 -7.76 8.41 -13.90
CA TRP A 303 -7.22 7.14 -13.44
C TRP A 303 -8.31 6.10 -13.26
N LYS A 304 -8.08 4.92 -13.78
CA LYS A 304 -8.96 3.77 -13.65
C LYS A 304 -8.14 2.50 -13.54
N ALA A 305 -8.45 1.65 -12.55
CA ALA A 305 -7.84 0.34 -12.43
C ALA A 305 -8.17 -0.53 -13.65
N GLN A 306 -7.14 -1.06 -14.31
CA GLN A 306 -7.28 -1.97 -15.44
C GLN A 306 -7.29 -3.42 -14.97
N ASN A 307 -6.48 -3.73 -13.94
CA ASN A 307 -6.36 -5.06 -13.38
C ASN A 307 -7.26 -5.19 -12.14
N LYS A 308 -8.26 -6.05 -12.24
CA LYS A 308 -9.16 -6.44 -11.15
C LYS A 308 -8.73 -7.79 -10.59
N MET A 309 -9.48 -8.35 -9.66
CA MET A 309 -9.10 -9.56 -8.93
C MET A 309 -8.57 -10.68 -9.84
N ARG A 310 -9.22 -10.97 -10.96
CA ARG A 310 -8.83 -12.10 -11.83
C ARG A 310 -7.51 -11.84 -12.55
N GLU A 311 -7.33 -10.64 -13.09
CA GLU A 311 -6.09 -10.23 -13.74
C GLU A 311 -4.94 -10.16 -12.71
N VAL A 312 -5.22 -9.65 -11.51
CA VAL A 312 -4.25 -9.63 -10.40
C VAL A 312 -3.81 -11.05 -10.04
N ILE A 313 -4.75 -12.01 -9.93
CA ILE A 313 -4.43 -13.41 -9.66
C ILE A 313 -3.53 -13.99 -10.76
N ALA A 314 -3.87 -13.77 -12.04
CA ALA A 314 -3.06 -14.26 -13.15
C ALA A 314 -1.62 -13.74 -13.08
N LEU A 315 -1.45 -12.43 -12.86
CA LEU A 315 -0.13 -11.79 -12.72
C LEU A 315 0.67 -12.34 -11.51
N LEU A 316 -0.01 -12.59 -10.38
CA LEU A 316 0.63 -13.16 -9.19
C LEU A 316 1.05 -14.63 -9.42
N VAL A 317 0.19 -15.42 -10.06
CA VAL A 317 0.46 -16.83 -10.37
C VAL A 317 1.63 -16.95 -11.36
N ASP A 318 1.66 -16.15 -12.39
CA ASP A 318 2.76 -16.15 -13.37
C ASP A 318 4.09 -15.78 -12.72
N ALA A 319 4.12 -14.72 -11.90
CA ALA A 319 5.32 -14.33 -11.16
C ALA A 319 5.78 -15.42 -10.16
N GLU A 320 4.85 -16.16 -9.55
CA GLU A 320 5.18 -17.25 -8.63
C GLU A 320 5.73 -18.47 -9.38
N ARG A 321 5.20 -18.80 -10.56
CA ARG A 321 5.74 -19.84 -11.43
C ARG A 321 7.18 -19.52 -11.85
N GLU A 322 7.44 -18.28 -12.25
CA GLU A 322 8.79 -17.84 -12.61
C GLU A 322 9.75 -17.90 -11.42
N ARG A 323 9.30 -17.48 -10.22
CA ARG A 323 10.10 -17.58 -9.00
C ARG A 323 10.49 -19.02 -8.73
N TRP A 324 9.50 -19.92 -8.80
CA TRP A 324 9.69 -21.33 -8.55
C TRP A 324 10.64 -21.98 -9.59
N ALA A 325 10.51 -21.65 -10.86
CA ALA A 325 11.40 -22.15 -11.91
C ALA A 325 12.86 -21.75 -11.66
N ARG A 326 13.10 -20.51 -11.22
CA ARG A 326 14.44 -20.03 -10.88
C ARG A 326 15.01 -20.76 -9.66
N GLU A 327 14.23 -20.98 -8.61
CA GLU A 327 14.66 -21.68 -7.39
C GLU A 327 14.93 -23.18 -7.63
N SER A 328 14.25 -23.79 -8.60
CA SER A 328 14.46 -25.20 -8.96
C SER A 328 15.65 -25.40 -9.90
N ALA A 329 16.14 -24.35 -10.53
CA ALA A 329 17.30 -24.35 -11.43
C ALA A 329 18.61 -23.98 -10.72
N ALA A 330 18.55 -23.45 -9.48
CA ALA A 330 19.68 -23.06 -8.65
C ALA A 330 20.09 -24.17 -7.67
#